data_c8435b9b13e7a89474b016cf69f232b0
#
_entry.id   c8435b9b13e7a89474b016cf69f232b0
#
_cell.length_a   1.000
_cell.length_b   1.000
_cell.length_c   1.000
_cell.angle_alpha   90.00
_cell.angle_beta   90.00
_cell.angle_gamma   90.00
#
_symmetry.space_group_name_H-M   'P 1'
#
loop_
_entity.id
_entity.type
_entity.pdbx_description
1 polymer ?
#
loop_
_entity_poly.entity_id
_entity_poly.type
_entity_poly.pdbx_seq_one_letter_code
_entity_poly.pdbx_strand_id
1 'polypeptide(L)'
;MNEILLVLSLLVIYGSVLLVYRLFGKSGLYCFTAIATITANIEVLIMVDAFGMEQTLGNILFASTFLVTDIISEVDGKKAAQKAVNIGIFTSVFFIVVSQSWLLYRPSASDWAQPAIKEIFSNTPRLMIVSVLVYAICQRFDVWAYHKWWAITKKHFNGDSRKALWLRNNGSTLISQLLNTLLYTFGAFWGMYQFPTLVSIALASYVIFIITSIADTPFVYLARKMHEKGSILSEVQGKCERRTNRKKSVSNIIEVSHLRKDIFHYLAM
;
A
#
# COMPACT_ATOMS: atom_id res chain seq x y z
N MET A 1 -9.75 15.60 21.69
CA MET A 1 -10.41 14.31 21.34
C MET A 1 -9.97 13.85 19.95
N ASN A 2 -9.99 14.73 18.96
CA ASN A 2 -9.60 14.37 17.58
C ASN A 2 -8.14 13.89 17.48
N GLU A 3 -7.22 14.45 18.24
CA GLU A 3 -5.81 14.06 18.28
C GLU A 3 -5.63 12.59 18.65
N ILE A 4 -6.35 12.15 19.69
CA ILE A 4 -6.31 10.75 20.15
C ILE A 4 -6.89 9.83 19.08
N LEU A 5 -8.02 10.22 18.47
CA LEU A 5 -8.65 9.47 17.40
C LEU A 5 -7.75 9.34 16.16
N LEU A 6 -7.04 10.43 15.78
CA LEU A 6 -6.10 10.40 14.65
C LEU A 6 -4.91 9.48 14.91
N VAL A 7 -4.32 9.53 16.12
CA VAL A 7 -3.24 8.61 16.49
C VAL A 7 -3.72 7.17 16.53
N LEU A 8 -4.92 6.92 17.06
CA LEU A 8 -5.50 5.58 17.09
C LEU A 8 -5.81 5.07 15.67
N SER A 9 -6.38 5.92 14.81
CA SER A 9 -6.63 5.60 13.40
C SER A 9 -5.35 5.26 12.67
N LEU A 10 -4.26 6.02 12.88
CA LEU A 10 -2.95 5.72 12.31
C LEU A 10 -2.47 4.31 12.70
N LEU A 11 -2.53 3.98 14.00
CA LEU A 11 -2.10 2.66 14.50
C LEU A 11 -2.98 1.53 13.94
N VAL A 12 -4.30 1.73 13.88
CA VAL A 12 -5.24 0.75 13.33
C VAL A 12 -5.00 0.54 11.83
N ILE A 13 -4.86 1.62 11.05
CA ILE A 13 -4.65 1.56 9.61
C ILE A 13 -3.31 0.89 9.30
N TYR A 14 -2.21 1.33 9.92
CA TYR A 14 -0.89 0.76 9.69
C TYR A 14 -0.77 -0.67 10.22
N GLY A 15 -1.39 -0.97 11.36
CA GLY A 15 -1.51 -2.33 11.87
C GLY A 15 -2.30 -3.24 10.93
N SER A 16 -3.36 -2.72 10.30
CA SER A 16 -4.15 -3.43 9.29
C SER A 16 -3.34 -3.74 8.03
N VAL A 17 -2.45 -2.85 7.58
CA VAL A 17 -1.52 -3.11 6.48
C VAL A 17 -0.65 -4.32 6.79
N LEU A 18 -0.04 -4.38 7.99
CA LEU A 18 0.76 -5.54 8.40
C LEU A 18 -0.05 -6.81 8.55
N LEU A 19 -1.27 -6.71 9.11
CA LEU A 19 -2.17 -7.86 9.26
C LEU A 19 -2.54 -8.44 7.90
N VAL A 20 -2.95 -7.61 6.96
CA VAL A 20 -3.31 -8.01 5.60
C VAL A 20 -2.10 -8.60 4.87
N TYR A 21 -0.91 -8.01 5.05
CA TYR A 21 0.32 -8.57 4.52
C TYR A 21 0.63 -9.94 5.11
N ARG A 22 0.44 -10.13 6.42
CA ARG A 22 0.66 -11.41 7.09
C ARG A 22 -0.31 -12.50 6.60
N LEU A 23 -1.57 -12.15 6.40
CA LEU A 23 -2.63 -13.12 6.03
C LEU A 23 -2.63 -13.46 4.53
N PHE A 24 -2.40 -12.48 3.67
CA PHE A 24 -2.62 -12.60 2.23
C PHE A 24 -1.38 -12.22 1.39
N GLY A 25 -0.27 -11.87 2.05
CA GLY A 25 0.96 -11.47 1.37
C GLY A 25 0.77 -10.25 0.44
N LYS A 26 1.48 -10.25 -0.66
CA LYS A 26 1.42 -9.18 -1.68
C LYS A 26 0.02 -8.94 -2.24
N SER A 27 -0.77 -9.99 -2.44
CA SER A 27 -2.14 -9.86 -2.94
C SER A 27 -3.02 -9.09 -1.98
N GLY A 28 -2.84 -9.30 -0.67
CA GLY A 28 -3.52 -8.51 0.36
C GLY A 28 -3.17 -7.04 0.28
N LEU A 29 -1.90 -6.69 0.08
CA LEU A 29 -1.48 -5.30 -0.07
C LEU A 29 -2.09 -4.63 -1.31
N TYR A 30 -2.26 -5.35 -2.43
CA TYR A 30 -2.97 -4.84 -3.60
C TYR A 30 -4.45 -4.59 -3.32
N CYS A 31 -5.12 -5.49 -2.61
CA CYS A 31 -6.52 -5.30 -2.17
C CYS A 31 -6.63 -4.11 -1.19
N PHE A 32 -5.70 -4.01 -0.25
CA PHE A 32 -5.66 -2.88 0.68
C PHE A 32 -5.48 -1.54 -0.07
N THR A 33 -4.60 -1.47 -1.06
CA THR A 33 -4.44 -0.29 -1.92
C THR A 33 -5.76 0.13 -2.56
N ALA A 34 -6.52 -0.82 -3.11
CA ALA A 34 -7.80 -0.53 -3.71
C ALA A 34 -8.81 0.04 -2.70
N ILE A 35 -8.92 -0.57 -1.53
CA ILE A 35 -9.81 -0.10 -0.46
C ILE A 35 -9.36 1.28 0.04
N ALA A 36 -8.07 1.44 0.33
CA ALA A 36 -7.53 2.68 0.87
C ALA A 36 -7.73 3.86 -0.09
N THR A 37 -7.57 3.66 -1.40
CA THR A 37 -7.78 4.73 -2.39
C THR A 37 -9.24 5.15 -2.51
N ILE A 38 -10.21 4.22 -2.42
CA ILE A 38 -11.64 4.57 -2.40
C ILE A 38 -11.97 5.35 -1.13
N THR A 39 -11.58 4.81 0.02
CA THR A 39 -11.91 5.39 1.32
C THR A 39 -11.24 6.75 1.51
N ALA A 40 -9.99 6.92 1.07
CA ALA A 40 -9.30 8.20 1.12
C ALA A 40 -9.98 9.29 0.28
N ASN A 41 -10.57 8.93 -0.88
CA ASN A 41 -11.35 9.86 -1.70
C ASN A 41 -12.66 10.30 -1.01
N ILE A 42 -13.17 9.53 -0.08
CA ILE A 42 -14.33 9.92 0.76
C ILE A 42 -13.85 10.74 1.96
N GLU A 43 -12.84 10.26 2.68
CA GLU A 43 -12.33 10.92 3.89
C GLU A 43 -11.69 12.28 3.62
N VAL A 44 -11.20 12.54 2.40
CA VAL A 44 -10.65 13.85 2.04
C VAL A 44 -11.69 14.97 2.11
N LEU A 45 -12.98 14.65 2.09
CA LEU A 45 -14.10 15.58 2.21
C LEU A 45 -14.43 15.93 3.67
N ILE A 46 -13.87 15.18 4.63
CA ILE A 46 -14.12 15.35 6.05
C ILE A 46 -13.00 16.20 6.64
N MET A 47 -13.34 17.41 7.09
CA MET A 47 -12.41 18.32 7.75
C MET A 47 -12.45 18.11 9.25
N VAL A 48 -11.30 18.11 9.91
CA VAL A 48 -11.18 17.97 11.36
C VAL A 48 -10.13 18.94 11.90
N ASP A 49 -10.42 19.50 13.07
CA ASP A 49 -9.46 20.29 13.83
C ASP A 49 -8.70 19.38 14.78
N ALA A 50 -7.38 19.34 14.64
CA ALA A 50 -6.48 18.63 15.54
C ALA A 50 -5.10 19.28 15.58
N PHE A 51 -4.45 19.23 16.74
CA PHE A 51 -3.13 19.84 16.97
C PHE A 51 -3.09 21.35 16.64
N GLY A 52 -4.23 22.04 16.77
CA GLY A 52 -4.36 23.46 16.44
C GLY A 52 -4.36 23.76 14.93
N MET A 53 -4.57 22.74 14.08
CA MET A 53 -4.59 22.88 12.62
C MET A 53 -5.86 22.24 12.05
N GLU A 54 -6.44 22.89 11.05
CA GLU A 54 -7.49 22.29 10.23
C GLU A 54 -6.89 21.38 9.17
N GLN A 55 -7.40 20.15 9.04
CA GLN A 55 -6.88 19.16 8.13
C GLN A 55 -7.95 18.21 7.62
N THR A 56 -7.70 17.52 6.50
CA THR A 56 -8.60 16.47 6.05
C THR A 56 -8.31 15.16 6.79
N LEU A 57 -9.36 14.43 7.14
CA LEU A 57 -9.26 13.11 7.75
C LEU A 57 -8.51 12.12 6.83
N GLY A 58 -8.67 12.26 5.52
CA GLY A 58 -8.06 11.41 4.51
C GLY A 58 -6.53 11.41 4.47
N ASN A 59 -5.85 12.36 5.12
CA ASN A 59 -4.38 12.43 5.12
C ASN A 59 -3.73 11.15 5.66
N ILE A 60 -4.27 10.55 6.73
CA ILE A 60 -3.69 9.35 7.35
C ILE A 60 -3.88 8.12 6.45
N LEU A 61 -5.09 7.95 5.91
CA LEU A 61 -5.38 6.84 5.03
C LEU A 61 -4.61 6.95 3.70
N PHE A 62 -4.47 8.17 3.17
CA PHE A 62 -3.65 8.43 2.01
C PHE A 62 -2.17 8.10 2.29
N ALA A 63 -1.62 8.47 3.45
CA ALA A 63 -0.28 8.11 3.86
C ALA A 63 -0.07 6.59 3.92
N SER A 64 -1.09 5.81 4.30
CA SER A 64 -0.99 4.35 4.30
C SER A 64 -0.73 3.74 2.92
N THR A 65 -1.10 4.42 1.84
CA THR A 65 -0.81 3.97 0.47
C THR A 65 0.69 4.04 0.15
N PHE A 66 1.42 5.00 0.75
CA PHE A 66 2.88 5.07 0.67
C PHE A 66 3.52 3.95 1.46
N LEU A 67 3.08 3.71 2.70
CA LEU A 67 3.52 2.55 3.49
C LEU A 67 3.37 1.24 2.70
N VAL A 68 2.25 1.04 2.02
CA VAL A 68 2.02 -0.16 1.19
C VAL A 68 3.02 -0.26 0.05
N THR A 69 3.25 0.83 -0.69
CA THR A 69 4.20 0.84 -1.81
C THR A 69 5.65 0.70 -1.35
N ASP A 70 5.99 1.20 -0.17
CA ASP A 70 7.31 1.06 0.45
C ASP A 70 7.57 -0.38 0.89
N ILE A 71 6.58 -1.03 1.54
CA ILE A 71 6.66 -2.45 1.87
C ILE A 71 6.84 -3.30 0.61
N ILE A 72 6.03 -3.07 -0.43
CA ILE A 72 6.14 -3.82 -1.68
C ILE A 72 7.46 -3.52 -2.40
N SER A 73 7.94 -2.27 -2.39
CA SER A 73 9.24 -1.89 -2.96
C SER A 73 10.39 -2.62 -2.27
N GLU A 74 10.33 -2.73 -0.93
CA GLU A 74 11.37 -3.37 -0.13
C GLU A 74 11.40 -4.89 -0.31
N VAL A 75 10.23 -5.52 -0.42
CA VAL A 75 10.08 -6.99 -0.38
C VAL A 75 10.00 -7.60 -1.78
N ASP A 76 9.19 -7.02 -2.65
CA ASP A 76 8.85 -7.56 -3.98
C ASP A 76 9.46 -6.74 -5.13
N GLY A 77 10.02 -5.58 -4.83
CA GLY A 77 10.74 -4.72 -5.76
C GLY A 77 9.87 -3.81 -6.62
N LYS A 78 10.54 -2.99 -7.43
CA LYS A 78 9.97 -1.86 -8.19
C LYS A 78 8.74 -2.21 -9.03
N LYS A 79 8.79 -3.31 -9.79
CA LYS A 79 7.69 -3.70 -10.70
C LYS A 79 6.40 -4.00 -9.92
N ALA A 80 6.53 -4.66 -8.77
CA ALA A 80 5.39 -4.97 -7.91
C ALA A 80 4.79 -3.70 -7.28
N ALA A 81 5.64 -2.77 -6.82
CA ALA A 81 5.19 -1.48 -6.30
C ALA A 81 4.47 -0.64 -7.38
N GLN A 82 5.02 -0.57 -8.59
CA GLN A 82 4.35 0.11 -9.71
C GLN A 82 2.99 -0.51 -10.04
N LYS A 83 2.84 -1.84 -9.89
CA LYS A 83 1.54 -2.51 -10.06
C LYS A 83 0.54 -2.07 -8.98
N ALA A 84 0.96 -1.94 -7.72
CA ALA A 84 0.13 -1.40 -6.65
C ALA A 84 -0.36 0.02 -6.98
N VAL A 85 0.55 0.90 -7.43
CA VAL A 85 0.21 2.27 -7.86
C VAL A 85 -0.82 2.26 -8.99
N ASN A 86 -0.64 1.42 -10.01
CA ASN A 86 -1.59 1.33 -11.12
C ASN A 86 -2.96 0.79 -10.68
N ILE A 87 -3.01 -0.15 -9.72
CA ILE A 87 -4.25 -0.61 -9.10
C ILE A 87 -4.95 0.56 -8.40
N GLY A 88 -4.24 1.34 -7.58
CA GLY A 88 -4.79 2.51 -6.91
C GLY A 88 -5.33 3.55 -7.89
N ILE A 89 -4.60 3.87 -8.97
CA ILE A 89 -5.05 4.80 -10.01
C ILE A 89 -6.34 4.29 -10.66
N PHE A 90 -6.35 3.03 -11.11
CA PHE A 90 -7.52 2.44 -11.73
C PHE A 90 -8.73 2.47 -10.80
N THR A 91 -8.54 2.05 -9.56
CA THR A 91 -9.60 2.02 -8.53
C THR A 91 -10.17 3.42 -8.27
N SER A 92 -9.30 4.44 -8.16
CA SER A 92 -9.74 5.82 -7.94
C SER A 92 -10.52 6.37 -9.13
N VAL A 93 -10.05 6.14 -10.37
CA VAL A 93 -10.78 6.53 -11.58
C VAL A 93 -12.13 5.83 -11.66
N PHE A 94 -12.15 4.51 -11.41
CA PHE A 94 -13.38 3.73 -11.42
C PHE A 94 -14.37 4.23 -10.36
N PHE A 95 -13.89 4.52 -9.16
CA PHE A 95 -14.72 5.08 -8.09
C PHE A 95 -15.34 6.43 -8.48
N ILE A 96 -14.57 7.33 -9.12
CA ILE A 96 -15.10 8.60 -9.62
C ILE A 96 -16.21 8.35 -10.65
N VAL A 97 -15.96 7.50 -11.64
CA VAL A 97 -16.96 7.21 -12.69
C VAL A 97 -18.24 6.66 -12.07
N VAL A 98 -18.13 5.71 -11.15
CA VAL A 98 -19.28 5.09 -10.47
C VAL A 98 -20.00 6.10 -9.59
N SER A 99 -19.29 6.86 -8.75
CA SER A 99 -19.91 7.86 -7.87
C SER A 99 -20.63 8.99 -8.62
N GLN A 100 -20.07 9.44 -9.75
CA GLN A 100 -20.72 10.42 -10.61
C GLN A 100 -21.95 9.81 -11.34
N SER A 101 -21.92 8.52 -11.68
CA SER A 101 -23.08 7.86 -12.28
C SER A 101 -24.30 7.80 -11.36
N TRP A 102 -24.09 7.74 -10.03
CA TRP A 102 -25.22 7.78 -9.06
C TRP A 102 -26.06 9.03 -9.18
N LEU A 103 -25.48 10.16 -9.58
CA LEU A 103 -26.17 11.44 -9.72
C LEU A 103 -27.10 11.49 -10.95
N LEU A 104 -26.95 10.54 -11.88
CA LEU A 104 -27.77 10.46 -13.11
C LEU A 104 -29.08 9.73 -12.89
N TYR A 105 -29.19 8.92 -11.82
CA TYR A 105 -30.41 8.17 -11.52
C TYR A 105 -31.47 9.05 -10.88
N ARG A 106 -32.74 8.80 -11.23
CA ARG A 106 -33.89 9.44 -10.59
C ARG A 106 -34.21 8.69 -9.29
N PRO A 107 -34.24 9.39 -8.13
CA PRO A 107 -34.52 8.74 -6.86
C PRO A 107 -35.95 8.22 -6.80
N SER A 108 -36.16 7.13 -6.05
CA SER A 108 -37.50 6.65 -5.67
C SER A 108 -38.10 7.59 -4.61
N ALA A 109 -39.42 7.58 -4.49
CA ALA A 109 -40.12 8.35 -3.46
C ALA A 109 -39.75 7.95 -2.01
N SER A 110 -39.21 6.73 -1.82
CA SER A 110 -38.73 6.21 -0.53
C SER A 110 -37.21 6.41 -0.32
N ASP A 111 -36.53 7.06 -1.26
CA ASP A 111 -35.07 7.23 -1.16
C ASP A 111 -34.73 8.41 -0.22
N TRP A 112 -34.19 8.07 0.95
CA TRP A 112 -33.72 9.03 1.94
C TRP A 112 -32.26 9.44 1.77
N ALA A 113 -31.45 8.65 1.04
CA ALA A 113 -30.00 8.82 0.94
C ALA A 113 -29.58 9.75 -0.20
N GLN A 114 -30.34 9.79 -1.27
CA GLN A 114 -29.99 10.53 -2.50
C GLN A 114 -29.69 12.02 -2.27
N PRO A 115 -30.41 12.77 -1.40
CA PRO A 115 -30.08 14.18 -1.16
C PRO A 115 -28.66 14.36 -0.61
N ALA A 116 -28.25 13.54 0.37
CA ALA A 116 -26.92 13.59 0.96
C ALA A 116 -25.82 13.16 -0.05
N ILE A 117 -26.07 12.09 -0.82
CA ILE A 117 -25.17 11.65 -1.88
C ILE A 117 -24.99 12.74 -2.93
N LYS A 118 -26.07 13.37 -3.36
CA LYS A 118 -26.03 14.46 -4.33
C LYS A 118 -25.25 15.65 -3.76
N GLU A 119 -25.48 16.04 -2.53
CA GLU A 119 -24.76 17.15 -1.90
C GLU A 119 -23.26 16.90 -1.87
N ILE A 120 -22.83 15.69 -1.45
CA ILE A 120 -21.43 15.29 -1.38
C ILE A 120 -20.79 15.26 -2.78
N PHE A 121 -21.36 14.51 -3.70
CA PHE A 121 -20.68 14.20 -4.97
C PHE A 121 -20.89 15.24 -6.08
N SER A 122 -21.87 16.15 -6.00
CA SER A 122 -22.05 17.24 -6.98
C SER A 122 -20.97 18.32 -6.86
N ASN A 123 -20.49 18.58 -5.64
CA ASN A 123 -19.57 19.69 -5.37
C ASN A 123 -18.09 19.27 -5.39
N THR A 124 -17.79 17.97 -5.56
CA THR A 124 -16.45 17.43 -5.37
C THR A 124 -15.71 16.92 -6.62
N PRO A 125 -16.23 17.00 -7.87
CA PRO A 125 -15.54 16.42 -9.02
C PRO A 125 -14.12 16.95 -9.21
N ARG A 126 -13.89 18.26 -8.99
CA ARG A 126 -12.57 18.87 -9.08
C ARG A 126 -11.60 18.29 -8.05
N LEU A 127 -12.03 18.18 -6.77
CA LEU A 127 -11.23 17.63 -5.69
C LEU A 127 -10.82 16.17 -5.99
N MET A 128 -11.78 15.36 -6.47
CA MET A 128 -11.55 13.96 -6.80
C MET A 128 -10.61 13.77 -8.00
N ILE A 129 -10.80 14.56 -9.08
CA ILE A 129 -9.93 14.51 -10.25
C ILE A 129 -8.50 14.92 -9.87
N VAL A 130 -8.35 16.01 -9.15
CA VAL A 130 -7.02 16.46 -8.67
C VAL A 130 -6.39 15.41 -7.77
N SER A 131 -7.16 14.80 -6.86
CA SER A 131 -6.69 13.72 -5.99
C SER A 131 -6.08 12.56 -6.80
N VAL A 132 -6.77 12.09 -7.84
CA VAL A 132 -6.26 10.99 -8.70
C VAL A 132 -5.02 11.39 -9.47
N LEU A 133 -5.00 12.60 -10.05
CA LEU A 133 -3.83 13.08 -10.78
C LEU A 133 -2.60 13.20 -9.88
N VAL A 134 -2.79 13.80 -8.71
CA VAL A 134 -1.73 13.97 -7.71
C VAL A 134 -1.26 12.62 -7.18
N TYR A 135 -2.19 11.70 -6.85
CA TYR A 135 -1.87 10.33 -6.49
C TYR A 135 -1.00 9.65 -7.55
N ALA A 136 -1.41 9.72 -8.82
CA ALA A 136 -0.68 9.09 -9.92
C ALA A 136 0.73 9.65 -10.10
N ILE A 137 0.91 10.95 -9.93
CA ILE A 137 2.23 11.62 -10.04
C ILE A 137 3.10 11.26 -8.82
N CYS A 138 2.59 11.49 -7.61
CA CYS A 138 3.38 11.39 -6.39
C CYS A 138 3.74 9.95 -6.05
N GLN A 139 2.85 8.99 -6.23
CA GLN A 139 3.13 7.58 -5.99
C GLN A 139 4.14 6.99 -7.00
N ARG A 140 4.06 7.37 -8.27
CA ARG A 140 5.07 6.97 -9.26
C ARG A 140 6.43 7.58 -8.97
N PHE A 141 6.43 8.85 -8.56
CA PHE A 141 7.63 9.54 -8.15
C PHE A 141 8.23 8.89 -6.91
N ASP A 142 7.42 8.55 -5.91
CA ASP A 142 7.85 7.91 -4.68
C ASP A 142 8.53 6.56 -4.95
N VAL A 143 7.89 5.66 -5.69
CA VAL A 143 8.48 4.38 -6.09
C VAL A 143 9.78 4.57 -6.88
N TRP A 144 9.86 5.58 -7.75
CA TRP A 144 11.09 5.91 -8.46
C TRP A 144 12.19 6.41 -7.50
N ALA A 145 11.85 7.32 -6.60
CA ALA A 145 12.76 7.91 -5.63
C ALA A 145 13.28 6.85 -4.64
N TYR A 146 12.40 5.99 -4.13
CA TYR A 146 12.75 4.86 -3.26
C TYR A 146 13.85 3.99 -3.88
N HIS A 147 13.65 3.58 -5.13
CA HIS A 147 14.64 2.75 -5.83
C HIS A 147 15.90 3.52 -6.24
N LYS A 148 15.82 4.83 -6.43
CA LYS A 148 16.99 5.69 -6.63
C LYS A 148 17.83 5.75 -5.34
N TRP A 149 17.20 5.98 -4.20
CA TRP A 149 17.86 5.93 -2.89
C TRP A 149 18.43 4.54 -2.60
N TRP A 150 17.72 3.49 -2.98
CA TRP A 150 18.25 2.12 -2.85
C TRP A 150 19.54 1.93 -3.61
N ALA A 151 19.60 2.35 -4.86
CA ALA A 151 20.82 2.24 -5.68
C ALA A 151 21.99 3.02 -5.07
N ILE A 152 21.75 4.23 -4.54
CA ILE A 152 22.76 5.07 -3.87
C ILE A 152 23.25 4.41 -2.58
N THR A 153 22.33 3.99 -1.71
CA THR A 153 22.68 3.38 -0.42
C THR A 153 23.38 2.04 -0.59
N LYS A 154 22.95 1.21 -1.54
CA LYS A 154 23.61 -0.05 -1.87
C LYS A 154 25.07 0.17 -2.29
N LYS A 155 25.34 1.20 -3.09
CA LYS A 155 26.72 1.54 -3.52
C LYS A 155 27.56 2.00 -2.31
N HIS A 156 26.97 2.77 -1.39
CA HIS A 156 27.69 3.33 -0.24
C HIS A 156 27.98 2.28 0.86
N PHE A 157 27.11 1.29 1.05
CA PHE A 157 27.21 0.26 2.09
C PHE A 157 27.68 -1.10 1.57
N ASN A 158 28.53 -1.14 0.55
CA ASN A 158 29.17 -2.36 0.02
C ASN A 158 28.18 -3.49 -0.31
N GLY A 159 26.99 -3.14 -0.80
CA GLY A 159 25.97 -4.11 -1.21
C GLY A 159 25.01 -4.56 -0.12
N ASP A 160 25.20 -4.16 1.14
CA ASP A 160 24.30 -4.51 2.22
C ASP A 160 22.96 -3.74 2.11
N SER A 161 21.93 -4.43 1.60
CA SER A 161 20.60 -3.86 1.44
C SER A 161 19.83 -3.67 2.77
N ARG A 162 20.35 -4.23 3.88
CA ARG A 162 19.72 -4.08 5.20
C ARG A 162 19.99 -2.72 5.82
N LYS A 163 21.14 -2.16 5.50
CA LYS A 163 21.52 -0.84 5.98
C LYS A 163 20.76 0.24 5.22
N ALA A 164 20.49 1.35 5.92
CA ALA A 164 19.83 2.54 5.36
C ALA A 164 18.40 2.34 4.81
N LEU A 165 17.66 1.32 5.28
CA LEU A 165 16.23 1.20 4.97
C LEU A 165 15.49 2.46 5.39
N TRP A 166 15.77 2.97 6.61
CA TRP A 166 15.21 4.22 7.11
C TRP A 166 15.43 5.40 6.16
N LEU A 167 16.64 5.53 5.61
CA LEU A 167 16.99 6.64 4.72
C LEU A 167 16.22 6.58 3.39
N ARG A 168 16.11 5.39 2.77
CA ARG A 168 15.38 5.26 1.51
C ARG A 168 13.87 5.40 1.69
N ASN A 169 13.32 4.86 2.79
CA ASN A 169 11.91 4.98 3.14
C ASN A 169 11.54 6.46 3.36
N ASN A 170 12.12 7.10 4.37
CA ASN A 170 11.80 8.49 4.68
C ASN A 170 12.29 9.46 3.60
N GLY A 171 13.44 9.18 2.95
CA GLY A 171 13.99 10.05 1.92
C GLY A 171 13.14 10.13 0.65
N SER A 172 12.47 9.02 0.25
CA SER A 172 11.51 9.06 -0.87
C SER A 172 10.20 9.69 -0.44
N THR A 173 9.64 9.21 0.67
CA THR A 173 8.30 9.59 1.12
C THR A 173 8.20 11.05 1.51
N LEU A 174 9.19 11.64 2.20
CA LEU A 174 9.15 13.05 2.55
C LEU A 174 9.15 13.97 1.32
N ILE A 175 9.93 13.65 0.29
CA ILE A 175 9.97 14.45 -0.94
C ILE A 175 8.67 14.27 -1.74
N SER A 176 8.18 13.04 -1.87
CA SER A 176 6.94 12.77 -2.60
C SER A 176 5.72 13.35 -1.89
N GLN A 177 5.70 13.37 -0.55
CA GLN A 177 4.64 14.00 0.23
C GLN A 177 4.69 15.54 0.17
N LEU A 178 5.87 16.15 0.11
CA LEU A 178 5.97 17.57 -0.17
C LEU A 178 5.36 17.91 -1.54
N LEU A 179 5.73 17.14 -2.56
CA LEU A 179 5.17 17.27 -3.91
C LEU A 179 3.66 17.10 -3.90
N ASN A 180 3.17 16.05 -3.22
CA ASN A 180 1.74 15.78 -3.04
C ASN A 180 1.01 16.97 -2.42
N THR A 181 1.52 17.48 -1.31
CA THR A 181 0.92 18.60 -0.57
C THR A 181 0.79 19.84 -1.44
N LEU A 182 1.85 20.20 -2.16
CA LEU A 182 1.84 21.36 -3.04
C LEU A 182 0.86 21.16 -4.20
N LEU A 183 0.97 20.06 -4.93
CA LEU A 183 0.12 19.78 -6.10
C LEU A 183 -1.35 19.69 -5.70
N TYR A 184 -1.66 19.02 -4.59
CA TYR A 184 -3.04 18.86 -4.14
C TYR A 184 -3.63 20.18 -3.65
N THR A 185 -2.94 20.88 -2.74
CA THR A 185 -3.47 22.14 -2.18
C THR A 185 -3.74 23.16 -3.27
N PHE A 186 -2.78 23.38 -4.14
CA PHE A 186 -2.96 24.36 -5.21
C PHE A 186 -3.91 23.87 -6.32
N GLY A 187 -3.86 22.60 -6.70
CA GLY A 187 -4.76 22.04 -7.71
C GLY A 187 -6.22 22.01 -7.27
N ALA A 188 -6.48 21.57 -6.03
CA ALA A 188 -7.81 21.42 -5.49
C ALA A 188 -8.45 22.76 -5.09
N PHE A 189 -7.69 23.61 -4.39
CA PHE A 189 -8.23 24.78 -3.68
C PHE A 189 -7.90 26.13 -4.31
N TRP A 190 -7.14 26.16 -5.41
CA TRP A 190 -6.83 27.42 -6.10
C TRP A 190 -8.12 28.12 -6.56
N GLY A 191 -8.24 29.39 -6.20
CA GLY A 191 -9.43 30.21 -6.47
C GLY A 191 -10.59 30.04 -5.47
N MET A 192 -10.48 29.09 -4.53
CA MET A 192 -11.43 28.92 -3.42
C MET A 192 -10.95 29.68 -2.16
N TYR A 193 -9.65 29.69 -1.92
CA TYR A 193 -9.04 30.34 -0.77
C TYR A 193 -7.97 31.36 -1.19
N GLN A 194 -7.69 32.34 -0.32
CA GLN A 194 -6.61 33.28 -0.52
C GLN A 194 -5.24 32.58 -0.38
N PHE A 195 -4.22 33.11 -1.04
CA PHE A 195 -2.88 32.52 -1.06
C PHE A 195 -2.28 32.22 0.34
N PRO A 196 -2.37 33.13 1.35
CA PRO A 196 -1.88 32.80 2.69
C PRO A 196 -2.57 31.59 3.32
N THR A 197 -3.88 31.44 3.10
CA THR A 197 -4.66 30.29 3.58
C THR A 197 -4.21 29.00 2.90
N LEU A 198 -3.97 29.03 1.59
CA LEU A 198 -3.44 27.88 0.85
C LEU A 198 -2.08 27.43 1.39
N VAL A 199 -1.20 28.39 1.69
CA VAL A 199 0.10 28.08 2.28
C VAL A 199 -0.06 27.45 3.66
N SER A 200 -0.97 27.97 4.49
CA SER A 200 -1.25 27.40 5.82
C SER A 200 -1.77 25.97 5.74
N ILE A 201 -2.72 25.69 4.85
CA ILE A 201 -3.25 24.33 4.60
C ILE A 201 -2.13 23.39 4.12
N ALA A 202 -1.27 23.86 3.19
CA ALA A 202 -0.15 23.07 2.70
C ALA A 202 0.83 22.74 3.82
N LEU A 203 1.21 23.72 4.63
CA LEU A 203 2.14 23.49 5.74
C LEU A 203 1.57 22.53 6.79
N ALA A 204 0.30 22.70 7.16
CA ALA A 204 -0.38 21.82 8.10
C ALA A 204 -0.40 20.37 7.59
N SER A 205 -0.81 20.16 6.34
CA SER A 205 -0.82 18.81 5.72
C SER A 205 0.58 18.21 5.64
N TYR A 206 1.60 19.00 5.30
CA TYR A 206 2.97 18.50 5.20
C TYR A 206 3.54 18.09 6.56
N VAL A 207 3.25 18.82 7.64
CA VAL A 207 3.65 18.44 9.01
C VAL A 207 3.07 17.07 9.37
N ILE A 208 1.81 16.81 9.03
CA ILE A 208 1.17 15.51 9.27
C ILE A 208 1.86 14.42 8.46
N PHE A 209 2.18 14.68 7.20
CA PHE A 209 2.88 13.71 6.36
C PHE A 209 4.31 13.42 6.83
N ILE A 210 5.01 14.38 7.44
CA ILE A 210 6.29 14.12 8.11
C ILE A 210 6.09 13.16 9.28
N ILE A 211 5.10 13.39 10.12
CA ILE A 211 4.81 12.53 11.29
C ILE A 211 4.42 11.13 10.84
N THR A 212 3.53 11.00 9.86
CA THR A 212 3.08 9.69 9.34
C THR A 212 4.22 8.93 8.65
N SER A 213 5.11 9.61 7.92
CA SER A 213 6.29 9.00 7.28
C SER A 213 7.30 8.48 8.30
N ILE A 214 7.52 9.20 9.41
CA ILE A 214 8.38 8.70 10.48
C ILE A 214 7.72 7.50 11.18
N ALA A 215 6.40 7.57 11.39
CA ALA A 215 5.64 6.52 12.04
C ALA A 215 5.50 5.25 11.20
N ASP A 216 5.62 5.29 9.88
CA ASP A 216 5.53 4.12 9.00
C ASP A 216 6.81 3.27 9.01
N THR A 217 7.96 3.87 9.30
CA THR A 217 9.26 3.21 9.30
C THR A 217 9.31 1.89 10.10
N PRO A 218 8.86 1.82 11.36
CA PRO A 218 8.83 0.56 12.10
C PRO A 218 7.95 -0.51 11.43
N PHE A 219 6.89 -0.12 10.73
CA PHE A 219 6.01 -1.05 10.02
C PHE A 219 6.70 -1.65 8.79
N VAL A 220 7.49 -0.87 8.05
CA VAL A 220 8.31 -1.38 6.93
C VAL A 220 9.36 -2.37 7.44
N TYR A 221 10.03 -2.08 8.56
CA TYR A 221 10.97 -3.03 9.19
C TYR A 221 10.28 -4.32 9.64
N LEU A 222 9.09 -4.23 10.23
CA LEU A 222 8.31 -5.39 10.65
C LEU A 222 7.88 -6.24 9.45
N ALA A 223 7.37 -5.61 8.38
CA ALA A 223 6.99 -6.30 7.16
C ALA A 223 8.18 -7.05 6.53
N ARG A 224 9.35 -6.41 6.46
CA ARG A 224 10.57 -7.05 6.00
C ARG A 224 10.96 -8.25 6.86
N LYS A 225 10.93 -8.12 8.19
CA LYS A 225 11.22 -9.24 9.11
C LYS A 225 10.24 -10.40 8.93
N MET A 226 8.96 -10.10 8.69
CA MET A 226 7.93 -11.11 8.39
C MET A 226 8.23 -11.84 7.07
N HIS A 227 8.62 -11.10 6.04
CA HIS A 227 9.02 -11.68 4.75
C HIS A 227 10.23 -12.61 4.89
N GLU A 228 11.30 -12.18 5.56
CA GLU A 228 12.51 -12.99 5.79
C GLU A 228 12.17 -14.30 6.51
N LYS A 229 11.31 -14.24 7.55
CA LYS A 229 10.86 -15.45 8.25
C LYS A 229 10.02 -16.38 7.36
N GLY A 230 9.10 -15.85 6.57
CA GLY A 230 8.27 -16.62 5.64
C GLY A 230 9.11 -17.31 4.57
N SER A 231 10.11 -16.62 4.03
CA SER A 231 11.05 -17.15 3.04
C SER A 231 11.88 -18.31 3.61
N ILE A 232 12.38 -18.19 4.86
CA ILE A 232 13.13 -19.26 5.52
C ILE A 232 12.24 -20.49 5.74
N LEU A 233 11.01 -20.31 6.19
CA LEU A 233 10.06 -21.41 6.42
C LEU A 233 9.73 -22.15 5.13
N SER A 234 9.49 -21.43 4.03
CA SER A 234 9.20 -22.04 2.72
C SER A 234 10.40 -22.80 2.17
N GLU A 235 11.62 -22.30 2.39
CA GLU A 235 12.84 -23.00 1.98
C GLU A 235 13.05 -24.30 2.77
N VAL A 236 12.80 -24.28 4.08
CA VAL A 236 12.88 -25.46 4.93
C VAL A 236 11.83 -26.50 4.54
N GLN A 237 10.59 -26.08 4.31
CA GLN A 237 9.51 -26.96 3.83
C GLN A 237 9.86 -27.60 2.48
N GLY A 238 10.30 -26.81 1.51
CA GLY A 238 10.70 -27.34 0.20
C GLY A 238 11.91 -28.28 0.24
N LYS A 239 12.83 -28.11 1.20
CA LYS A 239 13.91 -29.07 1.45
C LYS A 239 13.38 -30.36 2.08
N CYS A 240 12.41 -30.26 2.99
CA CYS A 240 11.78 -31.39 3.65
C CYS A 240 10.98 -32.25 2.64
N GLU A 241 10.16 -31.63 1.79
CA GLU A 241 9.40 -32.30 0.74
C GLU A 241 10.30 -33.00 -0.27
N ARG A 242 11.38 -32.34 -0.73
CA ARG A 242 12.36 -32.96 -1.62
C ARG A 242 13.03 -34.18 -1.00
N ARG A 243 13.37 -34.15 0.30
CA ARG A 243 13.91 -35.30 1.03
C ARG A 243 12.90 -36.45 1.11
N THR A 244 11.64 -36.13 1.39
CA THR A 244 10.56 -37.13 1.49
C THR A 244 10.29 -37.80 0.14
N ASN A 245 10.22 -37.01 -0.94
CA ASN A 245 10.02 -37.54 -2.30
C ASN A 245 11.21 -38.38 -2.76
N ARG A 246 12.44 -38.00 -2.41
CA ARG A 246 13.64 -38.79 -2.71
C ARG A 246 13.62 -40.13 -1.98
N LYS A 247 13.21 -40.16 -0.68
CA LYS A 247 13.07 -41.40 0.08
C LYS A 247 12.01 -42.32 -0.53
N LYS A 248 10.83 -41.80 -0.94
CA LYS A 248 9.77 -42.56 -1.61
C LYS A 248 10.27 -43.10 -2.95
N SER A 249 11.00 -42.32 -3.74
CA SER A 249 11.57 -42.79 -5.01
C SER A 249 12.56 -43.94 -4.82
N VAL A 250 13.45 -43.83 -3.83
CA VAL A 250 14.41 -44.90 -3.50
C VAL A 250 13.71 -46.14 -3.00
N SER A 251 12.70 -46.01 -2.14
CA SER A 251 11.88 -47.15 -1.66
C SER A 251 11.20 -47.87 -2.82
N ASN A 252 10.58 -47.14 -3.74
CA ASN A 252 9.94 -47.73 -4.91
C ASN A 252 10.93 -48.47 -5.83
N ILE A 253 12.16 -47.94 -6.01
CA ILE A 253 13.20 -48.59 -6.81
C ILE A 253 13.63 -49.91 -6.17
N ILE A 254 13.79 -49.93 -4.82
CA ILE A 254 14.14 -51.16 -4.09
C ILE A 254 13.05 -52.20 -4.21
N GLU A 255 11.78 -51.80 -4.04
CA GLU A 255 10.62 -52.70 -4.16
C GLU A 255 10.49 -53.31 -5.56
N VAL A 256 10.69 -52.51 -6.62
CA VAL A 256 10.71 -52.99 -7.99
C VAL A 256 11.90 -53.92 -8.25
N SER A 257 13.06 -53.69 -7.62
CA SER A 257 14.23 -54.55 -7.74
C SER A 257 14.05 -55.92 -7.06
N HIS A 258 13.33 -55.95 -5.93
CA HIS A 258 12.95 -57.21 -5.27
C HIS A 258 11.94 -58.02 -6.08
N LEU A 259 10.87 -57.39 -6.57
CA LEU A 259 9.88 -58.00 -7.46
C LEU A 259 10.55 -58.62 -8.73
N ARG A 260 11.53 -57.93 -9.29
CA ARG A 260 12.25 -58.42 -10.47
C ARG A 260 13.08 -59.64 -10.16
N LYS A 261 13.71 -59.74 -9.00
CA LYS A 261 14.46 -60.93 -8.56
C LYS A 261 13.55 -62.11 -8.32
N ASP A 262 12.39 -61.91 -7.72
CA ASP A 262 11.40 -62.96 -7.45
C ASP A 262 10.81 -63.54 -8.76
N ILE A 263 10.55 -62.65 -9.76
CA ILE A 263 10.09 -63.11 -11.08
C ILE A 263 11.17 -63.91 -11.80
N PHE A 264 12.46 -63.51 -11.72
CA PHE A 264 13.54 -64.27 -12.33
C PHE A 264 13.73 -65.66 -11.66
N HIS A 265 13.49 -65.77 -10.37
CA HIS A 265 13.59 -67.04 -9.65
C HIS A 265 12.43 -68.01 -10.02
N TYR A 266 11.24 -67.46 -10.28
CA TYR A 266 10.06 -68.22 -10.75
C TYR A 266 10.17 -68.71 -12.20
N LEU A 267 10.89 -67.98 -13.06
CA LEU A 267 11.08 -68.37 -14.49
C LEU A 267 12.26 -69.32 -14.69
N ALA A 268 13.11 -69.55 -13.67
CA ALA A 268 14.25 -70.42 -13.71
C ALA A 268 14.00 -71.85 -13.11
N MET A 269 12.81 -72.10 -12.60
CA MET A 269 12.27 -73.42 -12.19
C MET A 269 11.39 -73.97 -13.29
#